data_36da79d2d649095929492cac7efd628c
#
_entry.id   36da79d2d649095929492cac7efd628c
#
_cell.length_a   1.000
_cell.length_b   1.000
_cell.length_c   1.000
_cell.angle_alpha   90.00
_cell.angle_beta   90.00
_cell.angle_gamma   90.00
#
_symmetry.space_group_name_H-M   'P 1'
#
loop_
_entity.id
_entity.type
_entity.pdbx_description
1 polymer ?
#
loop_
_entity_poly.entity_id
_entity_poly.type
_entity_poly.pdbx_seq_one_letter_code
_entity_poly.pdbx_strand_id
1 'polypeptide(L)'
;MANLSKFGNYLVLQGYFDLDTVSQATKKMAAYGENSPSSLAKILEDEFKANHDLVYEALAKHYAFPKLDVALEDIDHAQSDSIKELLNKINEDFRKKLLYHKIFPFSMIDSTRDILQVLASDPTDKLIQEIPSQSPFKRVEIYWAKLKTIEDLIQKIAPQKNEF
;
A
#
# COMPACT_ATOMS: atom_id res chain seq x y z
N MET A 1 -20.79 -23.16 7.38
CA MET A 1 -19.42 -22.76 7.01
C MET A 1 -19.46 -21.39 6.33
N ALA A 2 -18.60 -20.49 6.78
CA ALA A 2 -18.41 -19.24 6.07
C ALA A 2 -17.68 -19.51 4.75
N ASN A 3 -18.21 -19.00 3.63
CA ASN A 3 -17.52 -19.09 2.35
C ASN A 3 -16.32 -18.16 2.37
N LEU A 4 -15.14 -18.71 2.20
CA LEU A 4 -13.93 -17.91 2.12
C LEU A 4 -13.87 -17.16 0.80
N SER A 5 -13.36 -15.94 0.82
CA SER A 5 -13.02 -15.21 -0.40
C SER A 5 -11.88 -15.91 -1.15
N LYS A 6 -11.64 -15.50 -2.38
CA LYS A 6 -10.50 -16.03 -3.14
C LYS A 6 -9.18 -15.79 -2.43
N PHE A 7 -9.02 -14.60 -1.84
CA PHE A 7 -7.83 -14.29 -1.06
C PHE A 7 -7.74 -15.14 0.21
N GLY A 8 -8.87 -15.32 0.92
CA GLY A 8 -8.90 -16.19 2.09
C GLY A 8 -8.48 -17.61 1.77
N ASN A 9 -9.01 -18.19 0.70
CA ASN A 9 -8.61 -19.50 0.22
C ASN A 9 -7.12 -19.54 -0.13
N TYR A 10 -6.60 -18.50 -0.77
CA TYR A 10 -5.19 -18.39 -1.11
C TYR A 10 -4.31 -18.47 0.16
N LEU A 11 -4.67 -17.72 1.20
CA LEU A 11 -3.94 -17.70 2.45
C LEU A 11 -3.85 -19.08 3.10
N VAL A 12 -4.96 -19.82 3.08
CA VAL A 12 -5.01 -21.19 3.65
C VAL A 12 -4.20 -22.15 2.79
N LEU A 13 -4.40 -22.13 1.48
CA LEU A 13 -3.72 -23.06 0.56
C LEU A 13 -2.20 -22.85 0.54
N GLN A 14 -1.74 -21.63 0.68
CA GLN A 14 -0.32 -21.31 0.68
C GLN A 14 0.32 -21.46 2.08
N GLY A 15 -0.48 -21.79 3.09
CA GLY A 15 0.03 -22.04 4.44
C GLY A 15 0.35 -20.79 5.25
N TYR A 16 -0.14 -19.62 4.84
CA TYR A 16 0.06 -18.40 5.62
C TYR A 16 -0.73 -18.38 6.91
N PHE A 17 -1.95 -18.91 6.87
CA PHE A 17 -2.85 -19.01 8.03
C PHE A 17 -3.62 -20.30 7.97
N ASP A 18 -4.06 -20.79 9.15
CA ASP A 18 -4.93 -21.96 9.19
C ASP A 18 -6.37 -21.61 8.82
N LEU A 19 -7.15 -22.63 8.49
CA LEU A 19 -8.53 -22.45 8.07
C LEU A 19 -9.39 -21.80 9.16
N ASP A 20 -9.16 -22.16 10.42
CA ASP A 20 -9.94 -21.62 11.53
C ASP A 20 -9.74 -20.11 11.68
N THR A 21 -8.49 -19.65 11.62
CA THR A 21 -8.17 -18.22 11.72
C THR A 21 -8.82 -17.43 10.59
N VAL A 22 -8.70 -17.90 9.35
CA VAL A 22 -9.26 -17.20 8.19
C VAL A 22 -10.80 -17.23 8.26
N SER A 23 -11.38 -18.32 8.70
CA SER A 23 -12.84 -18.43 8.88
C SER A 23 -13.36 -17.44 9.91
N GLN A 24 -12.68 -17.33 11.04
CA GLN A 24 -13.06 -16.36 12.10
C GLN A 24 -12.93 -14.93 11.60
N ALA A 25 -11.85 -14.60 10.90
CA ALA A 25 -11.65 -13.27 10.32
C ALA A 25 -12.74 -12.94 9.29
N THR A 26 -13.12 -13.92 8.46
CA THR A 26 -14.19 -13.77 7.48
C THR A 26 -15.53 -13.48 8.14
N LYS A 27 -15.83 -14.18 9.24
CA LYS A 27 -17.05 -13.93 10.01
C LYS A 27 -17.08 -12.53 10.61
N LYS A 28 -15.96 -12.08 11.15
CA LYS A 28 -15.85 -10.72 11.69
C LYS A 28 -16.06 -9.66 10.61
N MET A 29 -15.48 -9.87 9.43
CA MET A 29 -15.66 -8.98 8.30
C MET A 29 -17.13 -8.89 7.89
N ALA A 30 -17.83 -10.02 7.83
CA ALA A 30 -19.25 -10.07 7.51
C ALA A 30 -20.11 -9.36 8.56
N ALA A 31 -19.72 -9.45 9.84
CA ALA A 31 -20.43 -8.79 10.93
C ALA A 31 -20.37 -7.27 10.88
N TYR A 32 -19.32 -6.69 10.27
CA TYR A 32 -19.21 -5.24 10.08
C TYR A 32 -20.12 -4.71 8.98
N GLY A 33 -20.64 -5.57 8.12
CA GLY A 33 -21.56 -5.19 7.05
C GLY A 33 -20.89 -4.68 5.79
N GLU A 34 -21.71 -4.40 4.78
CA GLU A 34 -21.24 -4.00 3.45
C GLU A 34 -20.53 -2.64 3.43
N ASN A 35 -20.81 -1.78 4.39
CA ASN A 35 -20.24 -0.44 4.48
C ASN A 35 -18.93 -0.40 5.28
N SER A 36 -18.44 -1.55 5.73
CA SER A 36 -17.20 -1.61 6.47
C SER A 36 -16.01 -1.30 5.55
N PRO A 37 -15.12 -0.37 5.94
CA PRO A 37 -13.89 -0.14 5.19
C PRO A 37 -12.85 -1.24 5.37
N SER A 38 -13.11 -2.18 6.29
CA SER A 38 -12.11 -3.19 6.66
C SER A 38 -12.07 -4.33 5.66
N SER A 39 -10.87 -4.63 5.14
CA SER A 39 -10.61 -5.78 4.30
C SER A 39 -10.22 -6.99 5.18
N LEU A 40 -10.24 -8.18 4.59
CA LEU A 40 -9.77 -9.37 5.30
C LEU A 40 -8.33 -9.20 5.79
N ALA A 41 -7.46 -8.62 4.96
CA ALA A 41 -6.06 -8.36 5.34
C ALA A 41 -5.99 -7.46 6.58
N LYS A 42 -6.76 -6.39 6.60
CA LYS A 42 -6.77 -5.45 7.72
C LYS A 42 -7.29 -6.11 9.00
N ILE A 43 -8.33 -6.92 8.91
CA ILE A 43 -8.86 -7.64 10.07
C ILE A 43 -7.84 -8.63 10.63
N LEU A 44 -7.14 -9.36 9.76
CA LEU A 44 -6.09 -10.28 10.21
C LEU A 44 -4.97 -9.52 10.94
N GLU A 45 -4.59 -8.36 10.43
CA GLU A 45 -3.57 -7.52 11.07
C GLU A 45 -4.05 -6.98 12.42
N ASP A 46 -5.23 -6.36 12.45
CA ASP A 46 -5.71 -5.61 13.61
C ASP A 46 -6.24 -6.51 14.73
N GLU A 47 -6.99 -7.54 14.39
CA GLU A 47 -7.70 -8.36 15.38
C GLU A 47 -7.04 -9.71 15.66
N PHE A 48 -6.23 -10.22 14.73
CA PHE A 48 -5.50 -11.48 14.91
C PHE A 48 -3.99 -11.26 15.05
N LYS A 49 -3.55 -9.99 15.12
CA LYS A 49 -2.15 -9.60 15.34
C LYS A 49 -1.19 -10.20 14.32
N ALA A 50 -1.66 -10.39 13.10
CA ALA A 50 -0.83 -10.89 12.02
C ALA A 50 0.24 -9.85 11.65
N ASN A 51 1.41 -10.33 11.23
CA ASN A 51 2.47 -9.44 10.76
C ASN A 51 2.01 -8.72 9.49
N HIS A 52 2.13 -7.39 9.47
CA HIS A 52 1.69 -6.55 8.35
C HIS A 52 2.31 -7.01 7.02
N ASP A 53 3.65 -7.11 6.98
CA ASP A 53 4.35 -7.45 5.75
C ASP A 53 3.99 -8.85 5.25
N LEU A 54 3.81 -9.80 6.17
CA LEU A 54 3.40 -11.16 5.80
C LEU A 54 2.06 -11.15 5.07
N VAL A 55 1.07 -10.47 5.64
CA VAL A 55 -0.29 -10.43 5.10
C VAL A 55 -0.33 -9.68 3.78
N TYR A 56 0.29 -8.51 3.73
CA TYR A 56 0.21 -7.65 2.54
C TYR A 56 1.14 -8.12 1.41
N GLU A 57 2.24 -8.80 1.72
CA GLU A 57 3.02 -9.49 0.69
C GLU A 57 2.20 -10.61 0.05
N ALA A 58 1.47 -11.38 0.86
CA ALA A 58 0.58 -12.42 0.34
C ALA A 58 -0.51 -11.81 -0.53
N LEU A 59 -1.08 -10.68 -0.11
CA LEU A 59 -2.08 -9.96 -0.88
C LEU A 59 -1.52 -9.48 -2.22
N ALA A 60 -0.31 -8.93 -2.21
CA ALA A 60 0.35 -8.48 -3.42
C ALA A 60 0.59 -9.62 -4.40
N LYS A 61 1.05 -10.76 -3.91
CA LYS A 61 1.25 -11.96 -4.74
C LYS A 61 -0.06 -12.47 -5.33
N HIS A 62 -1.11 -12.49 -4.51
CA HIS A 62 -2.42 -12.96 -4.94
C HIS A 62 -2.99 -12.12 -6.10
N TYR A 63 -2.83 -10.80 -6.03
CA TYR A 63 -3.31 -9.88 -7.06
C TYR A 63 -2.25 -9.52 -8.10
N ALA A 64 -1.09 -10.17 -8.06
CA ALA A 64 0.00 -9.99 -9.01
C ALA A 64 0.60 -8.56 -9.03
N PHE A 65 0.63 -7.90 -7.88
CA PHE A 65 1.39 -6.66 -7.76
C PHE A 65 2.88 -6.99 -7.61
N PRO A 66 3.75 -6.37 -8.42
CA PRO A 66 5.19 -6.61 -8.26
C PRO A 66 5.72 -6.01 -6.96
N LYS A 67 6.76 -6.63 -6.42
CA LYS A 67 7.47 -6.15 -5.24
C LYS A 67 8.65 -5.28 -5.67
N LEU A 68 8.88 -4.18 -4.97
CA LEU A 68 10.07 -3.37 -5.13
C LEU A 68 10.79 -3.24 -3.80
N ASP A 69 12.03 -3.72 -3.75
CA ASP A 69 12.90 -3.52 -2.59
C ASP A 69 13.78 -2.29 -2.85
N VAL A 70 13.77 -1.36 -1.92
CA VAL A 70 14.56 -0.13 -2.03
C VAL A 70 15.52 -0.05 -0.85
N ALA A 71 16.80 0.08 -1.14
CA ALA A 71 17.82 0.36 -0.14
C ALA A 71 18.00 1.88 -0.04
N LEU A 72 17.80 2.43 1.16
CA LEU A 72 17.89 3.88 1.37
C LEU A 72 19.25 4.46 1.01
N GLU A 73 20.31 3.70 1.25
CA GLU A 73 21.66 4.10 0.92
C GLU A 73 21.90 4.24 -0.58
N ASP A 74 21.06 3.62 -1.41
CA ASP A 74 21.16 3.70 -2.87
C ASP A 74 20.46 4.93 -3.45
N ILE A 75 19.75 5.68 -2.61
CA ILE A 75 19.04 6.89 -3.05
C ILE A 75 19.98 8.09 -2.90
N ASP A 76 20.45 8.61 -4.03
CA ASP A 76 21.32 9.79 -4.06
C ASP A 76 20.53 11.10 -4.02
N HIS A 77 21.24 12.23 -3.99
CA HIS A 77 20.61 13.55 -3.93
C HIS A 77 19.74 13.85 -5.15
N ALA A 78 20.19 13.44 -6.33
CA ALA A 78 19.45 13.68 -7.57
C ALA A 78 18.12 12.93 -7.55
N GLN A 79 18.12 11.68 -7.07
CA GLN A 79 16.92 10.87 -6.96
C GLN A 79 15.98 11.43 -5.88
N SER A 80 16.52 11.85 -4.73
CA SER A 80 15.73 12.51 -3.69
C SER A 80 15.05 13.77 -4.21
N ASP A 81 15.77 14.60 -4.96
CA ASP A 81 15.22 15.82 -5.54
C ASP A 81 14.13 15.51 -6.56
N SER A 82 14.33 14.48 -7.39
CA SER A 82 13.30 14.04 -8.35
C SER A 82 12.02 13.61 -7.65
N ILE A 83 12.15 12.87 -6.53
CA ILE A 83 10.99 12.44 -5.74
C ILE A 83 10.26 13.64 -5.14
N LYS A 84 11.01 14.62 -4.62
CA LYS A 84 10.42 15.84 -4.07
C LYS A 84 9.65 16.62 -5.16
N GLU A 85 10.16 16.67 -6.38
CA GLU A 85 9.46 17.28 -7.50
C GLU A 85 8.14 16.57 -7.81
N LEU A 86 8.15 15.22 -7.79
CA LEU A 86 6.94 14.43 -7.99
C LEU A 86 5.91 14.75 -6.91
N LEU A 87 6.33 14.78 -5.66
CA LEU A 87 5.45 15.09 -4.53
C LEU A 87 4.84 16.48 -4.66
N ASN A 88 5.63 17.46 -5.12
CA ASN A 88 5.14 18.84 -5.29
C ASN A 88 4.11 18.99 -6.41
N LYS A 89 4.04 18.05 -7.34
CA LYS A 89 3.02 18.05 -8.40
C LYS A 89 1.66 17.54 -7.93
N ILE A 90 1.61 16.92 -6.76
CA ILE A 90 0.39 16.39 -6.19
C ILE A 90 -0.22 17.43 -5.25
N ASN A 91 -1.55 17.57 -5.27
CA ASN A 91 -2.27 18.47 -4.36
C ASN A 91 -1.79 18.23 -2.92
N GLU A 92 -1.49 19.31 -2.18
CA GLU A 92 -0.87 19.21 -0.86
C GLU A 92 -1.67 18.38 0.14
N ASP A 93 -2.97 18.63 0.25
CA ASP A 93 -3.81 17.87 1.21
C ASP A 93 -3.89 16.40 0.83
N PHE A 94 -4.00 16.13 -0.46
CA PHE A 94 -4.05 14.77 -0.96
C PHE A 94 -2.70 14.05 -0.76
N ARG A 95 -1.59 14.75 -0.99
CA ARG A 95 -0.25 14.23 -0.75
C ARG A 95 -0.08 13.80 0.71
N LYS A 96 -0.57 14.60 1.66
CA LYS A 96 -0.53 14.24 3.08
C LYS A 96 -1.31 12.95 3.36
N LYS A 97 -2.48 12.78 2.72
CA LYS A 97 -3.26 11.55 2.84
C LYS A 97 -2.52 10.35 2.29
N LEU A 98 -1.88 10.50 1.13
CA LEU A 98 -1.10 9.41 0.52
C LEU A 98 -0.01 8.93 1.48
N LEU A 99 0.78 9.86 2.01
CA LEU A 99 1.88 9.52 2.91
C LEU A 99 1.38 8.90 4.21
N TYR A 100 0.27 9.39 4.73
CA TYR A 100 -0.37 8.80 5.91
C TYR A 100 -0.79 7.35 5.65
N HIS A 101 -1.31 7.06 4.46
CA HIS A 101 -1.71 5.72 4.04
C HIS A 101 -0.52 4.85 3.60
N LYS A 102 0.71 5.36 3.72
CA LYS A 102 1.92 4.65 3.29
C LYS A 102 1.89 4.32 1.80
N ILE A 103 1.47 5.28 1.01
CA ILE A 103 1.54 5.27 -0.44
C ILE A 103 2.57 6.33 -0.82
N PHE A 104 3.69 5.89 -1.42
CA PHE A 104 4.84 6.76 -1.67
C PHE A 104 5.09 6.90 -3.17
N PRO A 105 4.89 8.10 -3.75
CA PRO A 105 5.29 8.38 -5.13
C PRO A 105 6.81 8.26 -5.26
N PHE A 106 7.27 7.35 -6.11
CA PHE A 106 8.68 6.99 -6.16
C PHE A 106 9.40 7.47 -7.42
N SER A 107 8.78 7.30 -8.58
CA SER A 107 9.41 7.71 -9.83
C SER A 107 8.38 7.88 -10.94
N MET A 108 8.81 8.50 -12.02
CA MET A 108 8.04 8.56 -13.25
C MET A 108 8.67 7.60 -14.25
N ILE A 109 7.90 6.61 -14.73
CA ILE A 109 8.43 5.55 -15.58
C ILE A 109 8.75 6.08 -16.97
N ASP A 110 7.90 6.96 -17.48
CA ASP A 110 8.07 7.57 -18.79
C ASP A 110 7.59 9.01 -18.72
N SER A 111 8.51 9.97 -18.89
CA SER A 111 8.21 11.39 -18.80
C SER A 111 7.19 11.84 -19.84
N THR A 112 7.06 11.13 -20.96
CA THR A 112 6.13 11.48 -22.03
C THR A 112 4.73 10.91 -21.82
N ARG A 113 4.58 9.92 -20.93
CA ARG A 113 3.31 9.21 -20.71
C ARG A 113 2.65 9.55 -19.37
N ASP A 114 3.30 10.35 -18.55
CA ASP A 114 2.78 10.77 -17.24
C ASP A 114 2.36 9.60 -16.36
N ILE A 115 3.19 8.53 -16.34
CA ILE A 115 2.97 7.34 -15.53
C ILE A 115 3.76 7.47 -14.24
N LEU A 116 3.05 7.50 -13.12
CA LEU A 116 3.66 7.56 -11.80
C LEU A 116 3.84 6.16 -11.23
N GLN A 117 5.05 5.84 -10.79
CA GLN A 117 5.34 4.62 -10.05
C GLN A 117 5.19 4.90 -8.56
N VAL A 118 4.34 4.15 -7.88
CA VAL A 118 4.13 4.30 -6.43
C VAL A 118 4.50 3.02 -5.70
N LEU A 119 5.03 3.19 -4.50
CA LEU A 119 5.23 2.11 -3.54
C LEU A 119 4.08 2.15 -2.54
N ALA A 120 3.48 1.02 -2.26
CA ALA A 120 2.38 0.94 -1.31
C ALA A 120 2.56 -0.25 -0.38
N SER A 121 2.31 -0.04 0.92
CA SER A 121 2.29 -1.13 1.89
C SER A 121 1.01 -1.96 1.74
N ASP A 122 -0.07 -1.32 1.28
CA ASP A 122 -1.30 -1.97 0.86
C ASP A 122 -1.58 -1.57 -0.59
N PRO A 123 -1.21 -2.43 -1.57
CA PRO A 123 -1.39 -2.08 -2.98
C PRO A 123 -2.84 -2.03 -3.43
N THR A 124 -3.78 -2.50 -2.60
CA THR A 124 -5.21 -2.45 -2.90
C THR A 124 -5.91 -1.21 -2.32
N ASP A 125 -5.18 -0.30 -1.68
CA ASP A 125 -5.75 0.91 -1.11
C ASP A 125 -6.41 1.74 -2.20
N LYS A 126 -7.70 2.04 -2.02
CA LYS A 126 -8.51 2.75 -3.00
C LYS A 126 -8.04 4.19 -3.22
N LEU A 127 -7.30 4.76 -2.28
CA LEU A 127 -6.77 6.11 -2.41
C LEU A 127 -5.85 6.24 -3.61
N ILE A 128 -5.16 5.16 -3.99
CA ILE A 128 -4.27 5.15 -5.15
C ILE A 128 -5.03 5.52 -6.43
N GLN A 129 -6.27 5.08 -6.56
CA GLN A 129 -7.10 5.34 -7.74
C GLN A 129 -7.49 6.81 -7.89
N GLU A 130 -7.39 7.60 -6.82
CA GLU A 130 -7.70 9.02 -6.85
C GLU A 130 -6.52 9.88 -7.30
N ILE A 131 -5.32 9.30 -7.41
CA ILE A 131 -4.11 10.07 -7.79
C ILE A 131 -4.27 10.83 -9.10
N PRO A 132 -4.83 10.23 -10.18
CA PRO A 132 -4.98 10.99 -11.43
C PRO A 132 -5.86 12.24 -11.33
N SER A 133 -6.84 12.25 -10.41
CA SER A 133 -7.71 13.42 -10.22
C SER A 133 -7.06 14.53 -9.38
N GLN A 134 -5.97 14.21 -8.66
CA GLN A 134 -5.30 15.13 -7.74
C GLN A 134 -3.89 15.52 -8.20
N SER A 135 -3.52 15.15 -9.41
CA SER A 135 -2.17 15.34 -9.95
C SER A 135 -2.20 15.37 -11.47
N PRO A 136 -1.09 15.79 -12.13
CA PRO A 136 -1.00 15.71 -13.58
C PRO A 136 -0.74 14.29 -14.12
N PHE A 137 -0.52 13.31 -13.24
CA PHE A 137 -0.25 11.94 -13.69
C PHE A 137 -1.54 11.27 -14.15
N LYS A 138 -1.51 10.67 -15.33
CA LYS A 138 -2.70 10.05 -15.93
C LYS A 138 -2.86 8.59 -15.53
N ARG A 139 -1.75 7.92 -15.21
CA ARG A 139 -1.72 6.49 -14.86
C ARG A 139 -0.79 6.25 -13.70
N VAL A 140 -1.08 5.19 -12.95
CA VAL A 140 -0.29 4.80 -11.79
C VAL A 140 0.10 3.34 -11.94
N GLU A 141 1.37 3.02 -11.75
CA GLU A 141 1.83 1.64 -11.60
C GLU A 141 2.15 1.41 -10.13
N ILE A 142 1.63 0.32 -9.59
CA ILE A 142 1.66 0.03 -8.16
C ILE A 142 2.64 -1.09 -7.87
N TYR A 143 3.55 -0.83 -6.93
CA TYR A 143 4.51 -1.82 -6.43
C TYR A 143 4.31 -1.98 -4.94
N TRP A 144 4.30 -3.23 -4.47
CA TRP A 144 4.28 -3.48 -3.04
C TRP A 144 5.68 -3.29 -2.48
N ALA A 145 5.78 -2.62 -1.34
CA ALA A 145 7.02 -2.49 -0.58
C ALA A 145 6.73 -2.68 0.90
N LYS A 146 7.74 -3.11 1.65
CA LYS A 146 7.61 -3.29 3.10
C LYS A 146 7.25 -1.98 3.77
N LEU A 147 6.41 -2.06 4.79
CA LEU A 147 5.98 -0.88 5.54
C LEU A 147 7.15 -0.05 6.05
N LYS A 148 8.14 -0.70 6.64
CA LYS A 148 9.33 0.01 7.15
C LYS A 148 10.09 0.73 6.05
N THR A 149 10.19 0.14 4.87
CA THR A 149 10.84 0.77 3.72
C THR A 149 10.15 2.09 3.37
N ILE A 150 8.82 2.07 3.31
CA ILE A 150 8.04 3.26 2.99
C ILE A 150 8.16 4.31 4.10
N GLU A 151 8.08 3.90 5.35
CA GLU A 151 8.24 4.82 6.49
C GLU A 151 9.62 5.49 6.48
N ASP A 152 10.67 4.72 6.20
CA ASP A 152 12.04 5.24 6.12
C ASP A 152 12.21 6.22 4.96
N LEU A 153 11.59 5.93 3.80
CA LEU A 153 11.59 6.84 2.66
C LEU A 153 10.89 8.16 2.99
N ILE A 154 9.73 8.09 3.63
CA ILE A 154 8.99 9.28 4.04
C ILE A 154 9.84 10.11 5.00
N GLN A 155 10.47 9.47 5.98
CA GLN A 155 11.29 10.16 6.96
C GLN A 155 12.51 10.82 6.32
N LYS A 156 13.13 10.17 5.34
CA LYS A 156 14.31 10.70 4.66
C LYS A 156 13.98 11.84 3.68
N ILE A 157 12.89 11.70 2.91
CA ILE A 157 12.63 12.57 1.76
C ILE A 157 11.52 13.57 2.05
N ALA A 158 10.48 13.16 2.77
CA ALA A 158 9.29 13.98 3.00
C ALA A 158 8.82 13.87 4.45
N PRO A 159 9.68 14.21 5.44
CA PRO A 159 9.27 14.07 6.84
C PRO A 159 8.05 14.92 7.12
N GLN A 160 7.05 14.31 7.74
CA GLN A 160 5.83 15.01 8.12
C GLN A 160 6.11 15.83 9.38
N LYS A 161 5.83 17.12 9.31
CA LYS A 161 5.95 17.99 10.47
C LYS A 161 4.81 17.69 11.42
N ASN A 162 5.15 17.36 12.66
CA ASN A 162 4.14 17.34 13.71
C ASN A 162 3.76 18.77 14.02
N GLU A 163 2.60 19.17 13.55
CA GLU A 163 2.06 20.50 13.87
C GLU A 163 1.36 20.40 15.21
N PHE A 164 2.01 20.90 16.23
CA PHE A 164 1.42 21.12 17.54
C PHE A 164 1.52 22.57 17.86
#